data_24df911028b5dc0aa8a57734e6e52974
#
_entry.id   24df911028b5dc0aa8a57734e6e52974
#
_cell.length_a   1.000
_cell.length_b   1.000
_cell.length_c   1.000
_cell.angle_alpha   90.00
_cell.angle_beta   90.00
_cell.angle_gamma   90.00
#
_symmetry.space_group_name_H-M   'P 1'
#
loop_
_entity.id
_entity.type
_entity.pdbx_description
1 polymer ?
#
loop_
_entity_poly.entity_id
_entity_poly.type
_entity_poly.pdbx_seq_one_letter_code
_entity_poly.pdbx_strand_id
1 'polypeptide(L)'
;MALYVCSLIREVGQTIPADGRYHMVRFPDGAESYDVWGMHDQTQPDGGHGALSNDRSGLIWPTVAGWGWLFAMAYWQAGRYSEIRDRFVRDPLGINGPADSTCTEDYAITPGGQYRAKQHGIFVNPATPVGYMVQVNASGPRRLTHAQFKLVVSDDVATPTR
;
A
#
# COMPACT_ATOMS: atom_id res chain seq x y z
N MET A 1 7.73 16.40 18.54
CA MET A 1 7.52 15.22 17.69
C MET A 1 6.03 14.96 17.58
N ALA A 2 5.44 15.10 16.43
CA ALA A 2 4.07 14.69 16.15
C ALA A 2 4.09 13.40 15.30
N LEU A 3 3.04 12.58 15.46
CA LEU A 3 2.82 11.39 14.65
C LEU A 3 1.58 11.59 13.80
N TYR A 4 1.74 11.45 12.51
CA TYR A 4 0.66 11.50 11.51
C TYR A 4 0.37 10.08 11.07
N VAL A 5 -0.84 9.62 11.25
CA VAL A 5 -1.18 8.20 11.07
C VAL A 5 -2.36 8.06 10.13
N CYS A 6 -2.19 7.22 9.11
CA CYS A 6 -3.27 6.67 8.31
C CYS A 6 -3.28 5.15 8.46
N SER A 7 -4.43 4.57 8.74
CA SER A 7 -4.60 3.13 8.90
C SER A 7 -5.81 2.65 8.13
N LEU A 8 -5.57 1.86 7.09
CA LEU A 8 -6.59 1.32 6.19
C LEU A 8 -6.77 -0.17 6.43
N ILE A 9 -8.03 -0.62 6.44
CA ILE A 9 -8.41 -2.03 6.54
C ILE A 9 -9.42 -2.33 5.45
N ARG A 10 -9.16 -3.39 4.67
CA ARG A 10 -10.06 -3.91 3.68
C ARG A 10 -10.47 -5.33 4.04
N GLU A 11 -11.77 -5.58 4.16
CA GLU A 11 -12.36 -6.89 4.40
C GLU A 11 -13.14 -7.41 3.19
N VAL A 12 -13.37 -6.56 2.20
CA VAL A 12 -13.96 -6.93 0.93
C VAL A 12 -12.86 -7.46 0.00
N GLY A 13 -13.01 -8.68 -0.49
CA GLY A 13 -11.98 -9.31 -1.32
C GLY A 13 -11.69 -8.55 -2.61
N GLN A 14 -10.43 -8.60 -3.05
CA GLN A 14 -9.96 -8.09 -4.34
C GLN A 14 -9.41 -9.24 -5.17
N THR A 15 -9.87 -9.37 -6.41
CA THR A 15 -9.30 -10.32 -7.36
C THR A 15 -8.03 -9.72 -7.97
N ILE A 16 -6.92 -10.44 -7.84
CA ILE A 16 -5.61 -10.05 -8.40
C ILE A 16 -5.35 -10.94 -9.62
N PRO A 17 -5.15 -10.35 -10.81
CA PRO A 17 -4.76 -11.10 -12.01
C PRO A 17 -3.44 -11.84 -11.81
N ALA A 18 -3.31 -13.02 -12.41
CA ALA A 18 -2.06 -13.78 -12.44
C ALA A 18 -1.33 -13.53 -13.78
N ASP A 19 -1.00 -12.28 -14.03
CA ASP A 19 -0.41 -11.79 -15.29
C ASP A 19 1.08 -11.41 -15.18
N GLY A 20 1.70 -11.72 -14.02
CA GLY A 20 3.11 -11.39 -13.76
C GLY A 20 3.37 -9.91 -13.47
N ARG A 21 2.32 -9.11 -13.27
CA ARG A 21 2.43 -7.68 -12.96
C ARG A 21 2.09 -7.39 -11.51
N TYR A 22 2.59 -6.28 -11.00
CA TYR A 22 2.17 -5.76 -9.72
C TYR A 22 0.86 -4.98 -9.84
N HIS A 23 -0.07 -5.25 -8.93
CA HIS A 23 -1.38 -4.61 -8.84
C HIS A 23 -1.52 -3.88 -7.52
N MET A 24 -2.10 -2.69 -7.57
CA MET A 24 -2.42 -1.94 -6.35
C MET A 24 -3.42 -2.70 -5.49
N VAL A 25 -3.13 -2.78 -4.19
CA VAL A 25 -4.16 -3.12 -3.21
C VAL A 25 -5.03 -1.88 -3.02
N ARG A 26 -6.32 -2.01 -3.33
CA ARG A 26 -7.30 -0.92 -3.30
C ARG A 26 -8.08 -0.94 -2.01
N PHE A 27 -8.33 0.21 -1.44
CA PHE A 27 -9.12 0.37 -0.23
C PHE A 27 -10.40 1.15 -0.55
N PRO A 28 -11.59 0.67 -0.14
CA PRO A 28 -12.83 1.40 -0.36
C PRO A 28 -12.86 2.68 0.49
N ASP A 29 -13.73 3.59 0.12
CA ASP A 29 -14.14 4.69 1.00
C ASP A 29 -14.70 4.12 2.31
N GLY A 30 -14.29 4.70 3.44
CA GLY A 30 -14.62 4.16 4.76
C GLY A 30 -13.75 2.96 5.20
N ALA A 31 -12.65 2.66 4.47
CA ALA A 31 -11.66 1.67 4.90
C ALA A 31 -10.75 2.20 6.02
N GLU A 32 -10.84 3.49 6.32
CA GLU A 32 -10.03 4.18 7.32
C GLU A 32 -10.44 3.71 8.73
N SER A 33 -9.61 2.88 9.34
CA SER A 33 -9.73 2.57 10.77
C SER A 33 -9.18 3.73 11.65
N TYR A 34 -8.31 4.55 11.05
CA TYR A 34 -7.81 5.81 11.62
C TYR A 34 -7.17 6.67 10.53
N ASP A 35 -7.71 7.87 10.30
CA ASP A 35 -7.14 8.86 9.36
C ASP A 35 -7.64 10.28 9.67
N VAL A 36 -7.33 10.80 10.86
CA VAL A 36 -7.72 12.17 11.25
C VAL A 36 -7.00 13.27 10.44
N TRP A 37 -6.01 12.89 9.67
CA TRP A 37 -5.18 13.81 8.87
C TRP A 37 -5.59 13.86 7.40
N GLY A 38 -6.60 13.09 6.97
CA GLY A 38 -7.09 13.07 5.59
C GLY A 38 -6.04 12.58 4.59
N MET A 39 -5.21 11.61 4.97
CA MET A 39 -4.19 11.05 4.08
C MET A 39 -4.75 10.06 3.05
N HIS A 40 -6.02 9.64 3.22
CA HIS A 40 -6.71 8.73 2.30
C HIS A 40 -8.07 9.29 1.87
N ASP A 41 -8.13 10.56 1.53
CA ASP A 41 -9.35 11.16 1.01
C ASP A 41 -9.63 10.74 -0.44
N GLN A 42 -10.91 10.63 -0.79
CA GLN A 42 -11.32 10.37 -2.18
C GLN A 42 -10.88 11.50 -3.12
N THR A 43 -10.98 12.75 -2.68
CA THR A 43 -10.44 13.89 -3.42
C THR A 43 -8.98 14.08 -3.01
N GLN A 44 -8.09 13.73 -3.91
CA GLN A 44 -6.65 13.68 -3.63
C GLN A 44 -5.98 15.05 -3.84
N PRO A 45 -4.81 15.30 -3.22
CA PRO A 45 -4.13 16.60 -3.29
C PRO A 45 -3.78 17.08 -4.70
N ASP A 46 -3.62 16.16 -5.65
CA ASP A 46 -3.36 16.48 -7.07
C ASP A 46 -4.65 16.72 -7.89
N GLY A 47 -5.82 16.76 -7.24
CA GLY A 47 -7.13 16.89 -7.89
C GLY A 47 -7.69 15.58 -8.45
N GLY A 48 -6.97 14.47 -8.33
CA GLY A 48 -7.47 13.15 -8.71
C GLY A 48 -8.56 12.64 -7.77
N HIS A 49 -9.28 11.61 -8.22
CA HIS A 49 -10.35 11.00 -7.42
C HIS A 49 -10.11 9.51 -7.23
N GLY A 50 -10.04 9.09 -5.96
CA GLY A 50 -9.95 7.70 -5.55
C GLY A 50 -11.32 7.02 -5.57
N ALA A 51 -11.42 5.87 -6.21
CA ALA A 51 -12.59 5.01 -6.16
C ALA A 51 -12.15 3.55 -6.12
N LEU A 52 -12.93 2.67 -5.52
CA LEU A 52 -12.59 1.24 -5.42
C LEU A 52 -12.35 0.59 -6.79
N SER A 53 -12.89 1.18 -7.86
CA SER A 53 -12.71 0.73 -9.24
C SER A 53 -11.36 1.12 -9.85
N ASN A 54 -10.60 2.03 -9.22
CA ASN A 54 -9.32 2.49 -9.74
C ASN A 54 -8.18 2.38 -8.70
N ASP A 55 -6.94 2.47 -9.16
CA ASP A 55 -5.76 2.28 -8.34
C ASP A 55 -5.48 3.45 -7.38
N ARG A 56 -6.10 4.62 -7.61
CA ARG A 56 -5.97 5.78 -6.73
C ARG A 56 -6.52 5.51 -5.33
N SER A 57 -7.47 4.58 -5.19
CA SER A 57 -7.99 4.17 -3.87
C SER A 57 -6.97 3.39 -3.02
N GLY A 58 -5.83 3.01 -3.59
CA GLY A 58 -4.72 2.38 -2.86
C GLY A 58 -3.65 3.36 -2.38
N LEU A 59 -3.82 4.66 -2.63
CA LEU A 59 -2.83 5.68 -2.30
C LEU A 59 -3.04 6.26 -0.90
N ILE A 60 -1.97 6.33 -0.12
CA ILE A 60 -1.91 7.19 1.08
C ILE A 60 -1.04 8.40 0.72
N TRP A 61 -1.56 9.59 0.95
CA TRP A 61 -0.90 10.86 0.71
C TRP A 61 -0.38 11.44 2.02
N PRO A 62 0.94 11.41 2.28
CA PRO A 62 1.48 12.04 3.48
C PRO A 62 1.10 13.51 3.53
N THR A 63 0.71 14.02 4.69
CA THR A 63 0.38 15.44 4.88
C THR A 63 1.57 16.28 5.32
N VAL A 64 2.65 15.62 5.76
CA VAL A 64 3.91 16.26 6.16
C VAL A 64 5.09 15.51 5.60
N ALA A 65 6.22 16.21 5.44
CA ALA A 65 7.50 15.57 5.15
C ALA A 65 8.10 14.98 6.43
N GLY A 66 8.69 13.80 6.35
CA GLY A 66 9.30 13.17 7.50
C GLY A 66 9.69 11.71 7.26
N TRP A 67 10.09 11.05 8.34
CA TRP A 67 10.36 9.62 8.31
C TRP A 67 9.04 8.85 8.46
N GLY A 68 8.74 8.05 7.45
CA GLY A 68 7.53 7.22 7.40
C GLY A 68 7.84 5.76 7.69
N TRP A 69 7.01 5.13 8.52
CA TRP A 69 6.97 3.68 8.68
C TRP A 69 5.74 3.15 7.97
N LEU A 70 5.97 2.26 7.03
CA LEU A 70 4.94 1.56 6.27
C LEU A 70 4.72 0.18 6.85
N PHE A 71 3.46 -0.20 7.02
CA PHE A 71 3.04 -1.53 7.45
C PHE A 71 1.98 -2.04 6.48
N ALA A 72 2.10 -3.28 6.06
CA ALA A 72 1.08 -3.93 5.25
C ALA A 72 0.84 -5.36 5.72
N MET A 73 -0.39 -5.83 5.55
CA MET A 73 -0.75 -7.22 5.72
C MET A 73 -1.77 -7.61 4.67
N ALA A 74 -1.59 -8.78 4.08
CA ALA A 74 -2.51 -9.34 3.12
C ALA A 74 -2.83 -10.79 3.47
N TYR A 75 -4.11 -11.19 3.30
CA TYR A 75 -4.51 -12.58 3.41
C TYR A 75 -4.97 -13.11 2.05
N TRP A 76 -4.29 -14.12 1.58
CA TRP A 76 -4.57 -14.79 0.33
C TRP A 76 -5.45 -16.02 0.55
N GLN A 77 -6.48 -16.19 -0.30
CA GLN A 77 -7.28 -17.39 -0.29
C GLN A 77 -6.41 -18.64 -0.50
N ALA A 78 -6.86 -19.79 -0.02
CA ALA A 78 -6.24 -21.07 -0.33
C ALA A 78 -6.23 -21.34 -1.86
N GLY A 79 -5.16 -21.97 -2.35
CA GLY A 79 -5.02 -22.29 -3.77
C GLY A 79 -3.60 -22.74 -4.11
N ARG A 80 -3.39 -23.03 -5.40
CA ARG A 80 -2.07 -23.33 -5.92
C ARG A 80 -1.45 -22.05 -6.48
N TYR A 81 -0.33 -21.65 -5.89
CA TYR A 81 0.48 -20.52 -6.32
C TYR A 81 1.84 -21.04 -6.78
N SER A 82 2.41 -20.45 -7.82
CA SER A 82 3.83 -20.61 -8.16
C SER A 82 4.70 -19.51 -7.57
N GLU A 83 4.10 -18.33 -7.31
CA GLU A 83 4.80 -17.19 -6.72
C GLU A 83 3.79 -16.21 -6.11
N ILE A 84 4.17 -15.60 -5.00
CA ILE A 84 3.52 -14.43 -4.41
C ILE A 84 4.63 -13.43 -4.09
N ARG A 85 4.45 -12.19 -4.53
CA ARG A 85 5.32 -11.05 -4.23
C ARG A 85 4.52 -9.88 -3.72
N ASP A 86 5.17 -9.02 -2.97
CA ASP A 86 4.64 -7.70 -2.65
C ASP A 86 5.74 -6.66 -2.52
N ARG A 87 5.35 -5.39 -2.52
CA ARG A 87 6.27 -4.27 -2.36
C ARG A 87 5.54 -3.01 -1.90
N PHE A 88 6.26 -2.11 -1.25
CA PHE A 88 5.85 -0.72 -1.13
C PHE A 88 6.36 0.09 -2.32
N VAL A 89 5.64 1.12 -2.70
CA VAL A 89 6.00 1.98 -3.83
C VAL A 89 5.70 3.44 -3.48
N ARG A 90 6.68 4.31 -3.67
CA ARG A 90 6.45 5.75 -3.74
C ARG A 90 6.02 6.09 -5.16
N ASP A 91 5.01 6.95 -5.27
CA ASP A 91 4.43 7.36 -6.55
C ASP A 91 4.08 6.19 -7.48
N PRO A 92 3.28 5.22 -7.00
CA PRO A 92 3.03 3.99 -7.75
C PRO A 92 2.33 4.22 -9.10
N LEU A 93 1.70 5.37 -9.30
CA LEU A 93 1.01 5.74 -10.54
C LEU A 93 1.82 6.71 -11.41
N GLY A 94 3.04 7.09 -10.99
CA GLY A 94 3.88 8.01 -11.75
C GLY A 94 3.30 9.43 -11.88
N ILE A 95 2.64 9.92 -10.83
CA ILE A 95 1.98 11.23 -10.83
C ILE A 95 3.01 12.37 -10.86
N ASN A 96 4.09 12.23 -10.10
CA ASN A 96 5.12 13.25 -9.95
C ASN A 96 6.49 12.81 -10.49
N GLY A 97 6.61 11.54 -10.90
CA GLY A 97 7.88 10.98 -11.39
C GLY A 97 7.79 9.47 -11.57
N PRO A 98 8.91 8.80 -11.85
CA PRO A 98 8.92 7.36 -11.96
C PRO A 98 8.59 6.71 -10.62
N ALA A 99 7.83 5.61 -10.67
CA ALA A 99 7.51 4.81 -9.49
C ALA A 99 8.80 4.28 -8.83
N ASP A 100 8.92 4.48 -7.53
CA ASP A 100 10.07 4.05 -6.74
C ASP A 100 9.67 2.90 -5.81
N SER A 101 10.04 1.68 -6.20
CA SER A 101 9.72 0.45 -5.46
C SER A 101 10.73 0.20 -4.36
N THR A 102 10.24 -0.12 -3.18
CA THR A 102 11.07 -0.46 -2.03
C THR A 102 10.49 -1.66 -1.27
N CYS A 103 11.36 -2.37 -0.55
CA CYS A 103 10.98 -3.54 0.24
C CYS A 103 10.17 -4.58 -0.58
N THR A 104 10.68 -4.95 -1.75
CA THR A 104 10.12 -6.04 -2.54
C THR A 104 10.48 -7.37 -1.89
N GLU A 105 9.49 -8.22 -1.69
CA GLU A 105 9.66 -9.54 -1.08
C GLU A 105 8.97 -10.62 -1.92
N ASP A 106 9.64 -11.78 -2.00
CA ASP A 106 9.10 -13.03 -2.50
C ASP A 106 8.76 -13.93 -1.33
N TYR A 107 7.63 -14.59 -1.39
CA TYR A 107 7.18 -15.46 -0.31
C TYR A 107 7.17 -16.93 -0.73
N ALA A 108 7.56 -17.79 0.20
CA ALA A 108 7.33 -19.20 0.05
C ALA A 108 5.83 -19.49 -0.12
N ILE A 109 5.50 -20.26 -1.12
CA ILE A 109 4.13 -20.62 -1.43
C ILE A 109 3.62 -21.74 -0.53
N THR A 110 2.33 -21.67 -0.17
CA THR A 110 1.62 -22.73 0.51
C THR A 110 0.28 -23.00 -0.19
N PRO A 111 -0.25 -24.22 -0.16
CA PRO A 111 -1.57 -24.49 -0.74
C PRO A 111 -2.73 -23.97 0.10
N GLY A 112 -2.50 -23.63 1.36
CA GLY A 112 -3.50 -23.09 2.27
C GLY A 112 -3.60 -21.56 2.19
N GLY A 113 -4.66 -21.00 2.79
CA GLY A 113 -4.77 -19.57 3.02
C GLY A 113 -3.63 -19.07 3.91
N GLN A 114 -3.10 -17.88 3.61
CA GLN A 114 -1.94 -17.39 4.33
C GLN A 114 -1.96 -15.86 4.48
N TYR A 115 -1.53 -15.42 5.68
CA TYR A 115 -1.20 -14.03 5.95
C TYR A 115 0.23 -13.72 5.51
N ARG A 116 0.41 -12.54 4.93
CA ARG A 116 1.72 -11.93 4.66
C ARG A 116 1.74 -10.56 5.26
N ALA A 117 2.74 -10.29 6.09
CA ALA A 117 2.92 -9.01 6.74
C ALA A 117 4.34 -8.50 6.50
N LYS A 118 4.46 -7.18 6.30
CA LYS A 118 5.74 -6.51 6.11
C LYS A 118 5.74 -5.11 6.70
N GLN A 119 6.92 -4.61 6.93
CA GLN A 119 7.15 -3.24 7.39
C GLN A 119 8.44 -2.69 6.77
N HIS A 120 8.46 -1.38 6.56
CA HIS A 120 9.65 -0.70 6.04
C HIS A 120 9.63 0.77 6.41
N GLY A 121 10.83 1.38 6.54
CA GLY A 121 10.99 2.80 6.80
C GLY A 121 11.50 3.53 5.56
N ILE A 122 10.86 4.65 5.20
CA ILE A 122 11.29 5.52 4.09
C ILE A 122 11.04 6.97 4.44
N PHE A 123 11.78 7.89 3.80
CA PHE A 123 11.42 9.31 3.84
C PHE A 123 10.21 9.56 2.92
N VAL A 124 9.21 10.28 3.41
CA VAL A 124 8.00 10.65 2.67
C VAL A 124 7.80 12.15 2.65
N ASN A 125 7.02 12.63 1.68
CA ASN A 125 6.65 14.05 1.55
C ASN A 125 5.22 14.19 0.99
N PRO A 126 4.55 15.33 1.20
CA PRO A 126 3.14 15.51 0.82
C PRO A 126 2.83 15.38 -0.67
N ALA A 127 3.80 15.69 -1.54
CA ALA A 127 3.59 15.65 -2.99
C ALA A 127 3.66 14.24 -3.58
N THR A 128 4.08 13.24 -2.79
CA THR A 128 4.37 11.91 -3.33
C THR A 128 3.60 10.84 -2.56
N PRO A 129 2.56 10.27 -3.15
CA PRO A 129 1.78 9.23 -2.48
C PRO A 129 2.57 7.93 -2.36
N VAL A 130 2.16 7.10 -1.41
CA VAL A 130 2.69 5.75 -1.23
C VAL A 130 1.59 4.72 -1.42
N GLY A 131 1.96 3.54 -1.89
CA GLY A 131 1.04 2.44 -2.12
C GLY A 131 1.63 1.08 -1.76
N TYR A 132 0.74 0.12 -1.56
CA TYR A 132 1.07 -1.29 -1.37
C TYR A 132 0.63 -2.06 -2.61
N MET A 133 1.56 -2.76 -3.23
CA MET A 133 1.31 -3.52 -4.46
C MET A 133 1.65 -4.99 -4.25
N VAL A 134 0.88 -5.84 -4.90
CA VAL A 134 1.00 -7.30 -4.85
C VAL A 134 1.07 -7.89 -6.24
N GLN A 135 1.78 -9.01 -6.37
CA GLN A 135 1.85 -9.81 -7.58
C GLN A 135 1.59 -11.27 -7.24
N VAL A 136 0.90 -11.97 -8.10
CA VAL A 136 0.68 -13.41 -7.96
C VAL A 136 0.92 -14.10 -9.30
N ASN A 137 1.60 -15.24 -9.26
CA ASN A 137 1.68 -16.19 -10.35
C ASN A 137 0.96 -17.48 -9.94
N ALA A 138 0.02 -17.88 -10.76
CA ALA A 138 -0.82 -19.06 -10.55
C ALA A 138 -1.48 -19.45 -11.88
N SER A 139 -2.22 -20.54 -11.91
CA SER A 139 -2.99 -20.98 -13.09
C SER A 139 -4.18 -20.07 -13.45
N GLY A 140 -4.42 -19.03 -12.68
CA GLY A 140 -5.49 -18.04 -12.88
C GLY A 140 -5.52 -17.03 -11.75
N PRO A 141 -6.43 -16.04 -11.80
CA PRO A 141 -6.54 -15.00 -10.79
C PRO A 141 -6.69 -15.56 -9.38
N ARG A 142 -6.24 -14.82 -8.40
CA ARG A 142 -6.35 -15.19 -6.97
C ARG A 142 -7.02 -14.09 -6.18
N ARG A 143 -7.69 -14.47 -5.11
CA ARG A 143 -8.42 -13.54 -4.26
C ARG A 143 -7.58 -13.18 -3.04
N LEU A 144 -7.34 -11.90 -2.89
CA LEU A 144 -6.89 -11.27 -1.66
C LEU A 144 -8.14 -10.94 -0.85
N THR A 145 -8.36 -11.64 0.27
CA THR A 145 -9.62 -11.57 1.01
C THR A 145 -9.58 -10.61 2.17
N HIS A 146 -8.39 -10.23 2.61
CA HIS A 146 -8.17 -9.21 3.64
C HIS A 146 -6.88 -8.47 3.33
N ALA A 147 -6.88 -7.16 3.57
CA ALA A 147 -5.67 -6.36 3.48
C ALA A 147 -5.67 -5.22 4.50
N GLN A 148 -4.48 -4.87 4.96
CA GLN A 148 -4.22 -3.67 5.73
C GLN A 148 -3.05 -2.92 5.09
N PHE A 149 -3.13 -1.58 5.13
CA PHE A 149 -2.02 -0.72 4.77
C PHE A 149 -2.01 0.48 5.70
N LYS A 150 -0.87 0.77 6.29
CA LYS A 150 -0.72 1.83 7.28
C LYS A 150 0.53 2.63 6.99
N LEU A 151 0.42 3.93 7.22
CA LEU A 151 1.54 4.86 7.23
C LEU A 151 1.55 5.60 8.56
N VAL A 152 2.72 5.65 9.18
CA VAL A 152 3.00 6.51 10.35
C VAL A 152 4.14 7.42 9.96
N VAL A 153 3.96 8.73 10.03
CA VAL A 153 5.01 9.73 9.73
C VAL A 153 5.39 10.46 11.00
N SER A 154 6.70 10.56 11.26
CA SER A 154 7.26 11.49 12.23
C SER A 154 7.86 12.69 11.50
N ASP A 155 7.47 13.89 11.87
CA ASP A 155 8.00 15.16 11.35
C ASP A 155 9.33 15.57 12.02
N ASP A 156 9.73 14.87 13.07
CA ASP A 156 10.97 15.14 13.81
C ASP A 156 12.14 14.36 13.18
N VAL A 157 12.54 14.80 12.01
CA VAL A 157 13.77 14.30 11.37
C VAL A 157 14.86 15.31 11.65
N ALA A 158 15.81 14.97 12.53
CA ALA A 158 16.95 15.82 12.81
C ALA A 158 17.66 16.21 11.50
N THR A 159 17.68 17.50 11.19
CA THR A 159 18.49 18.02 10.09
C THR A 159 19.95 17.89 10.51
N PRO A 160 20.80 17.17 9.76
CA PRO A 160 22.21 17.13 10.11
C PRO A 160 22.77 18.56 10.09
N THR A 161 23.26 19.04 11.20
CA THR A 161 24.12 20.23 11.22
C THR A 161 25.39 19.88 10.47
N ARG A 162 25.56 20.44 9.27
CA ARG A 162 26.83 20.39 8.51
C ARG A 162 27.84 21.31 9.14
#